data_25046f16e80de5e613022bc56d77856e
#
_entry.id   25046f16e80de5e613022bc56d77856e
#
_cell.length_a   1.000
_cell.length_b   1.000
_cell.length_c   1.000
_cell.angle_alpha   90.00
_cell.angle_beta   90.00
_cell.angle_gamma   90.00
#
_symmetry.space_group_name_H-M   'P 1'
#
loop_
_entity.id
_entity.type
_entity.pdbx_description
1 polymer ?
#
loop_
_entity_poly.entity_id
_entity_poly.type
_entity_poly.pdbx_seq_one_letter_code
_entity_poly.pdbx_strand_id
1 'polypeptide(L)'
;MAMKIARVDPGSEAEALGLAAGDELLSVDENELNDSLDYDFYTDSKSFHLKARVADGIREWDVQRTERGPFGCDFQTYLGDQKHSCSNHCMFCFIDQLPPGMRESLYFKDDDERLSFLFGNYITMTNMQDHEIDRIIKMHISPINISVHTTNPQLRVRMLANKRGGEVLKYLPRLVEGGIAVNCQLVLCRGINDGDELRRTLSDLLELTPMVQSIAAVPCGVTDYREKLFKQTPYDAKTSAEVIDIMEEFGDECKRRHGKRIIYPSDEWYLKAGRPIPPEEFYEDFDQLENGVGMMRLYASEFLAELEKPHRIYGTKKMDVVTGEMASPLIRQMMAELHRQYPMVEVTVHTIKNKFFGGNVGVAGLVTATDIIAQCEGKLTSGTLGVPAVMLREEKDTFLDDITIDQLAQRLGVKVEVLPTSGGDEARALLRSGLHIARRRRA
;
A
#
# COMPACT_ATOMS: atom_id res chain seq x y z
N MET A 1 -16.48 14.54 -19.92
CA MET A 1 -16.36 13.11 -19.60
C MET A 1 -17.66 12.63 -18.95
N ALA A 2 -17.82 11.36 -18.60
CA ALA A 2 -19.10 10.88 -18.07
C ALA A 2 -18.87 9.79 -17.02
N MET A 3 -19.58 9.87 -15.91
CA MET A 3 -19.57 8.85 -14.85
C MET A 3 -20.75 7.91 -15.04
N LYS A 4 -20.47 6.64 -15.40
CA LYS A 4 -21.51 5.64 -15.66
C LYS A 4 -22.00 4.99 -14.39
N ILE A 5 -23.33 5.10 -14.13
CA ILE A 5 -23.97 4.58 -12.94
C ILE A 5 -23.97 3.04 -12.98
N ALA A 6 -23.47 2.40 -11.91
CA ALA A 6 -23.57 0.97 -11.68
C ALA A 6 -24.83 0.62 -10.89
N ARG A 7 -25.17 1.46 -9.91
CA ARG A 7 -26.31 1.26 -9.02
C ARG A 7 -26.84 2.62 -8.54
N VAL A 8 -28.14 2.69 -8.35
CA VAL A 8 -28.81 3.80 -7.65
C VAL A 8 -29.33 3.27 -6.32
N ASP A 9 -29.12 3.99 -5.24
CA ASP A 9 -29.55 3.58 -3.91
C ASP A 9 -31.07 3.72 -3.77
N PRO A 10 -31.74 2.67 -3.27
CA PRO A 10 -33.18 2.72 -3.06
C PRO A 10 -33.59 3.82 -2.07
N GLY A 11 -34.60 4.60 -2.43
CA GLY A 11 -35.10 5.73 -1.63
C GLY A 11 -34.25 6.98 -1.71
N SER A 12 -33.19 7.01 -2.55
CA SER A 12 -32.34 8.18 -2.78
C SER A 12 -33.01 9.23 -3.66
N GLU A 13 -32.43 10.44 -3.65
CA GLU A 13 -32.86 11.51 -4.55
C GLU A 13 -32.55 11.19 -6.02
N ALA A 14 -31.47 10.47 -6.28
CA ALA A 14 -31.14 9.97 -7.62
C ALA A 14 -32.25 9.04 -8.15
N GLU A 15 -32.77 8.14 -7.32
CA GLU A 15 -33.92 7.29 -7.69
C GLU A 15 -35.18 8.12 -7.93
N ALA A 16 -35.44 9.12 -7.10
CA ALA A 16 -36.62 10.00 -7.25
C ALA A 16 -36.60 10.81 -8.56
N LEU A 17 -35.41 11.09 -9.11
CA LEU A 17 -35.23 11.74 -10.43
C LEU A 17 -35.38 10.75 -11.60
N GLY A 18 -35.49 9.44 -11.31
CA GLY A 18 -35.61 8.40 -12.32
C GLY A 18 -34.27 7.99 -12.95
N LEU A 19 -33.14 8.28 -12.29
CA LEU A 19 -31.85 7.76 -12.68
C LEU A 19 -31.76 6.25 -12.44
N ALA A 20 -31.05 5.54 -13.29
CA ALA A 20 -30.92 4.10 -13.26
C ALA A 20 -29.50 3.62 -13.59
N ALA A 21 -29.22 2.34 -13.26
CA ALA A 21 -27.98 1.71 -13.68
C ALA A 21 -27.85 1.74 -15.22
N GLY A 22 -26.69 2.19 -15.69
CA GLY A 22 -26.38 2.35 -17.10
C GLY A 22 -26.49 3.79 -17.60
N ASP A 23 -27.16 4.69 -16.88
CA ASP A 23 -27.15 6.13 -17.16
C ASP A 23 -25.76 6.73 -16.89
N GLU A 24 -25.48 7.87 -17.52
CA GLU A 24 -24.18 8.54 -17.42
C GLU A 24 -24.38 9.98 -16.89
N LEU A 25 -23.79 10.28 -15.73
CA LEU A 25 -23.73 11.64 -15.23
C LEU A 25 -22.65 12.43 -16.00
N LEU A 26 -23.02 13.60 -16.53
CA LEU A 26 -22.17 14.42 -17.38
C LEU A 26 -21.59 15.61 -16.64
N SER A 27 -22.41 16.38 -15.93
CA SER A 27 -21.97 17.54 -15.18
C SER A 27 -22.90 17.89 -14.03
N VAL A 28 -22.34 18.59 -13.04
CA VAL A 28 -23.08 19.25 -11.95
C VAL A 28 -22.68 20.73 -11.94
N ASP A 29 -23.64 21.66 -12.00
CA ASP A 29 -23.40 23.13 -12.09
C ASP A 29 -22.35 23.48 -13.14
N GLU A 30 -22.48 22.92 -14.35
CA GLU A 30 -21.56 23.08 -15.49
C GLU A 30 -20.14 22.47 -15.26
N ASN A 31 -19.82 21.94 -14.06
CA ASN A 31 -18.57 21.25 -13.83
C ASN A 31 -18.68 19.82 -14.36
N GLU A 32 -17.77 19.44 -15.25
CA GLU A 32 -17.65 18.05 -15.72
C GLU A 32 -17.28 17.13 -14.55
N LEU A 33 -17.83 15.91 -14.55
CA LEU A 33 -17.51 14.89 -13.57
C LEU A 33 -16.42 13.97 -14.14
N ASN A 34 -15.19 14.09 -13.63
CA ASN A 34 -14.04 13.31 -14.07
C ASN A 34 -13.78 12.08 -13.21
N ASP A 35 -14.29 12.08 -11.99
CA ASP A 35 -14.13 11.00 -11.01
C ASP A 35 -15.22 11.06 -9.93
N SER A 36 -15.22 10.09 -9.03
CA SER A 36 -16.15 10.03 -7.90
C SER A 36 -15.96 11.18 -6.90
N LEU A 37 -14.77 11.78 -6.81
CA LEU A 37 -14.52 12.92 -5.92
C LEU A 37 -15.23 14.17 -6.42
N ASP A 38 -15.23 14.42 -7.74
CA ASP A 38 -16.02 15.51 -8.35
C ASP A 38 -17.51 15.32 -8.06
N TYR A 39 -18.01 14.10 -8.25
CA TYR A 39 -19.40 13.78 -7.98
C TYR A 39 -19.77 14.06 -6.52
N ASP A 40 -19.02 13.51 -5.58
CA ASP A 40 -19.28 13.67 -4.14
C ASP A 40 -19.24 15.16 -3.75
N PHE A 41 -18.23 15.88 -4.23
CA PHE A 41 -18.06 17.31 -3.92
C PHE A 41 -19.18 18.19 -4.46
N TYR A 42 -19.52 18.05 -5.76
CA TYR A 42 -20.51 18.94 -6.38
C TYR A 42 -21.94 18.55 -6.03
N THR A 43 -22.22 17.29 -5.68
CA THR A 43 -23.56 16.89 -5.23
C THR A 43 -23.76 17.09 -3.73
N ASP A 44 -22.72 17.34 -2.91
CA ASP A 44 -22.88 17.71 -1.49
C ASP A 44 -23.33 19.15 -1.32
N SER A 45 -24.44 19.50 -1.99
CA SER A 45 -25.06 20.81 -1.96
C SER A 45 -26.58 20.69 -1.77
N LYS A 46 -27.20 21.74 -1.22
CA LYS A 46 -28.67 21.82 -1.10
C LYS A 46 -29.37 22.14 -2.42
N SER A 47 -28.65 22.71 -3.38
CA SER A 47 -29.18 22.97 -4.72
C SER A 47 -28.05 22.84 -5.74
N PHE A 48 -28.35 22.19 -6.85
CA PHE A 48 -27.42 22.08 -7.98
C PHE A 48 -28.18 21.71 -9.26
N HIS A 49 -27.59 22.04 -10.40
CA HIS A 49 -28.08 21.66 -11.72
C HIS A 49 -27.36 20.39 -12.18
N LEU A 50 -28.12 19.32 -12.39
CA LEU A 50 -27.60 18.01 -12.82
C LEU A 50 -27.88 17.78 -14.29
N LYS A 51 -26.88 17.34 -15.04
CA LYS A 51 -27.02 16.92 -16.44
C LYS A 51 -26.57 15.47 -16.59
N ALA A 52 -27.43 14.64 -17.16
CA ALA A 52 -27.12 13.22 -17.39
C ALA A 52 -27.62 12.75 -18.76
N ARG A 53 -26.97 11.71 -19.27
CA ARG A 53 -27.42 10.94 -20.42
C ARG A 53 -28.16 9.70 -19.92
N VAL A 54 -29.45 9.67 -20.22
CA VAL A 54 -30.35 8.54 -19.91
C VAL A 54 -30.76 7.83 -21.21
N ALA A 55 -31.52 6.74 -21.11
CA ALA A 55 -31.91 5.93 -22.25
C ALA A 55 -32.56 6.73 -23.42
N ASP A 56 -33.31 7.75 -23.09
CA ASP A 56 -34.07 8.57 -24.05
C ASP A 56 -33.29 9.82 -24.54
N GLY A 57 -32.06 10.01 -24.13
CA GLY A 57 -31.23 11.16 -24.48
C GLY A 57 -30.65 11.93 -23.28
N ILE A 58 -30.31 13.20 -23.49
CA ILE A 58 -29.78 14.05 -22.41
C ILE A 58 -30.95 14.67 -21.67
N ARG A 59 -30.92 14.61 -20.35
CA ARG A 59 -31.86 15.30 -19.45
C ARG A 59 -31.10 16.16 -18.46
N GLU A 60 -31.82 17.19 -17.97
CA GLU A 60 -31.30 18.15 -17.00
C GLU A 60 -32.34 18.34 -15.89
N TRP A 61 -31.86 18.51 -14.65
CA TRP A 61 -32.71 18.72 -13.47
C TRP A 61 -32.13 19.80 -12.58
N ASP A 62 -32.97 20.69 -12.10
CA ASP A 62 -32.68 21.57 -10.99
C ASP A 62 -33.03 20.87 -9.69
N VAL A 63 -32.02 20.32 -9.05
CA VAL A 63 -32.16 19.54 -7.82
C VAL A 63 -32.26 20.49 -6.63
N GLN A 64 -33.26 20.26 -5.76
CA GLN A 64 -33.46 21.01 -4.51
C GLN A 64 -33.55 20.01 -3.37
N ARG A 65 -32.73 20.16 -2.36
CA ARG A 65 -32.58 19.23 -1.24
C ARG A 65 -32.83 19.92 0.10
N THR A 66 -33.38 19.21 1.06
CA THR A 66 -33.54 19.70 2.43
C THR A 66 -32.24 19.68 3.21
N GLU A 67 -31.42 18.66 2.97
CA GLU A 67 -30.14 18.42 3.65
C GLU A 67 -29.03 18.10 2.64
N ARG A 68 -27.77 18.29 3.06
CA ARG A 68 -26.58 17.80 2.34
C ARG A 68 -26.39 16.32 2.64
N GLY A 69 -25.63 15.63 1.80
CA GLY A 69 -25.28 14.23 1.99
C GLY A 69 -25.21 13.45 0.67
N PRO A 70 -25.08 12.13 0.72
CA PRO A 70 -24.98 11.31 -0.49
C PRO A 70 -26.20 11.49 -1.40
N PHE A 71 -25.95 11.67 -2.69
CA PHE A 71 -27.01 11.80 -3.68
C PHE A 71 -27.59 10.43 -4.13
N GLY A 72 -26.78 9.36 -3.98
CA GLY A 72 -27.23 7.97 -4.10
C GLY A 72 -26.90 7.29 -5.42
N CYS A 73 -25.79 7.62 -6.07
CA CYS A 73 -25.27 6.89 -7.23
C CYS A 73 -23.95 6.22 -6.91
N ASP A 74 -23.83 4.93 -7.18
CA ASP A 74 -22.57 4.20 -7.31
C ASP A 74 -22.18 4.09 -8.79
N PHE A 75 -20.89 4.12 -9.08
CA PHE A 75 -20.36 4.11 -10.45
C PHE A 75 -19.69 2.77 -10.81
N GLN A 76 -19.64 2.46 -12.11
CA GLN A 76 -18.95 1.26 -12.62
C GLN A 76 -17.43 1.36 -12.41
N THR A 77 -16.90 2.58 -12.43
CA THR A 77 -15.49 2.90 -12.18
C THR A 77 -15.42 4.20 -11.37
N TYR A 78 -14.40 4.34 -10.55
CA TYR A 78 -14.14 5.58 -9.79
C TYR A 78 -13.68 6.74 -10.68
N LEU A 79 -13.21 6.45 -11.91
CA LEU A 79 -12.72 7.42 -12.87
C LEU A 79 -13.64 7.45 -14.09
N GLY A 80 -13.95 8.64 -14.57
CA GLY A 80 -14.73 8.89 -15.81
C GLY A 80 -13.90 8.73 -17.09
N ASP A 81 -12.57 8.62 -16.97
CA ASP A 81 -11.63 8.43 -18.06
C ASP A 81 -10.58 7.35 -17.73
N GLN A 82 -9.51 7.27 -18.53
CA GLN A 82 -8.41 6.36 -18.30
C GLN A 82 -7.46 6.88 -17.20
N LYS A 83 -6.85 5.95 -16.47
CA LYS A 83 -5.81 6.24 -15.48
C LYS A 83 -4.61 6.94 -16.13
N HIS A 84 -4.05 7.93 -15.46
CA HIS A 84 -2.86 8.63 -15.90
C HIS A 84 -1.60 7.80 -15.64
N SER A 85 -0.95 7.35 -16.71
CA SER A 85 0.32 6.63 -16.60
C SER A 85 1.47 7.57 -16.23
N CYS A 86 2.39 7.08 -15.40
CA CYS A 86 3.61 7.78 -15.03
C CYS A 86 4.52 8.04 -16.24
N SER A 87 4.95 9.29 -16.42
CA SER A 87 5.85 9.73 -17.47
C SER A 87 7.34 9.69 -17.09
N ASN A 88 7.65 9.22 -15.86
CA ASN A 88 9.01 9.18 -15.34
C ASN A 88 9.79 7.93 -15.77
N HIS A 89 11.11 8.06 -15.79
CA HIS A 89 12.06 6.96 -15.95
C HIS A 89 13.01 6.93 -14.74
N CYS A 90 12.44 6.78 -13.55
CA CYS A 90 13.18 6.85 -12.29
C CYS A 90 14.31 5.84 -12.24
N MET A 91 15.51 6.27 -11.81
CA MET A 91 16.64 5.37 -11.65
C MET A 91 16.40 4.22 -10.65
N PHE A 92 15.36 4.32 -9.84
CA PHE A 92 14.96 3.35 -8.81
C PHE A 92 13.60 2.68 -9.11
N CYS A 93 12.98 2.92 -10.28
CA CYS A 93 11.65 2.39 -10.58
C CYS A 93 11.63 0.87 -10.46
N PHE A 94 10.75 0.35 -9.59
CA PHE A 94 10.63 -1.10 -9.40
C PHE A 94 9.95 -1.77 -10.60
N ILE A 95 9.01 -1.08 -11.26
CA ILE A 95 8.30 -1.60 -12.43
C ILE A 95 9.25 -1.82 -13.62
N ASP A 96 10.25 -0.92 -13.79
CA ASP A 96 11.23 -1.03 -14.89
C ASP A 96 12.20 -2.22 -14.73
N GLN A 97 12.23 -2.84 -13.56
CA GLN A 97 13.08 -3.99 -13.25
C GLN A 97 12.27 -5.26 -12.94
N LEU A 98 11.03 -5.32 -13.40
CA LEU A 98 10.25 -6.55 -13.39
C LEU A 98 10.71 -7.51 -14.47
N PRO A 99 10.67 -8.83 -14.24
CA PRO A 99 10.93 -9.82 -15.26
C PRO A 99 10.00 -9.65 -16.47
N PRO A 100 10.45 -9.90 -17.69
CA PRO A 100 9.57 -9.87 -18.86
C PRO A 100 8.58 -11.03 -18.84
N GLY A 101 7.39 -10.82 -19.41
CA GLY A 101 6.39 -11.88 -19.59
C GLY A 101 5.47 -12.11 -18.39
N MET A 102 5.46 -11.23 -17.40
CA MET A 102 4.44 -11.21 -16.37
C MET A 102 3.13 -10.62 -16.91
N ARG A 103 2.02 -10.75 -16.17
CA ARG A 103 0.72 -10.17 -16.57
C ARG A 103 0.81 -8.65 -16.76
N GLU A 104 0.12 -8.13 -17.77
CA GLU A 104 0.22 -6.75 -18.23
C GLU A 104 -0.06 -5.72 -17.12
N SER A 105 -1.00 -6.03 -16.22
CA SER A 105 -1.37 -5.14 -15.11
C SER A 105 -0.20 -4.80 -14.16
N LEU A 106 0.82 -5.64 -14.06
CA LEU A 106 2.01 -5.40 -13.22
C LEU A 106 2.97 -4.36 -13.82
N TYR A 107 2.89 -4.11 -15.13
CA TYR A 107 3.74 -3.12 -15.81
C TYR A 107 3.12 -1.73 -15.87
N PHE A 108 1.90 -1.56 -15.35
CA PHE A 108 1.27 -0.25 -15.26
C PHE A 108 2.02 0.61 -14.23
N LYS A 109 2.50 1.76 -14.66
CA LYS A 109 3.13 2.76 -13.80
C LYS A 109 2.10 3.81 -13.44
N ASP A 110 1.70 3.87 -12.20
CA ASP A 110 0.76 4.86 -11.69
C ASP A 110 1.45 6.17 -11.33
N ASP A 111 0.86 7.30 -11.71
CA ASP A 111 1.15 8.67 -11.24
C ASP A 111 -0.10 9.54 -11.39
N ASP A 112 -1.28 8.96 -11.07
CA ASP A 112 -2.59 9.60 -11.13
C ASP A 112 -2.96 10.14 -9.75
N GLU A 113 -3.10 11.45 -9.63
CA GLU A 113 -3.40 12.11 -8.35
C GLU A 113 -4.71 11.64 -7.72
N ARG A 114 -5.69 11.27 -8.54
CA ARG A 114 -7.00 10.76 -8.08
C ARG A 114 -6.84 9.45 -7.32
N LEU A 115 -5.92 8.58 -7.77
CA LEU A 115 -5.65 7.31 -7.09
C LEU A 115 -4.88 7.50 -5.77
N SER A 116 -4.21 8.65 -5.57
CA SER A 116 -3.65 9.01 -4.28
C SER A 116 -4.73 9.14 -3.21
N PHE A 117 -5.84 9.78 -3.55
CA PHE A 117 -6.96 9.99 -2.62
C PHE A 117 -7.85 8.76 -2.48
N LEU A 118 -8.11 8.06 -3.59
CA LEU A 118 -9.02 6.90 -3.59
C LEU A 118 -8.39 5.63 -3.00
N PHE A 119 -7.07 5.46 -3.16
CA PHE A 119 -6.39 4.21 -2.83
C PHE A 119 -5.09 4.39 -2.04
N GLY A 120 -4.71 5.61 -1.68
CA GLY A 120 -3.48 5.88 -0.93
C GLY A 120 -2.20 5.83 -1.77
N ASN A 121 -2.28 5.82 -3.10
CA ASN A 121 -1.11 5.73 -3.97
C ASN A 121 -0.20 6.96 -3.84
N TYR A 122 1.12 6.75 -3.91
CA TYR A 122 2.10 7.81 -3.87
C TYR A 122 2.41 8.33 -5.28
N ILE A 123 2.24 9.63 -5.49
CA ILE A 123 2.46 10.29 -6.77
C ILE A 123 3.71 11.17 -6.77
N THR A 124 4.30 11.37 -7.95
CA THR A 124 5.46 12.27 -8.11
C THR A 124 5.08 13.72 -8.40
N MET A 125 3.82 14.00 -8.67
CA MET A 125 3.27 15.26 -9.18
C MET A 125 3.76 15.66 -10.59
N THR A 126 4.62 14.86 -11.25
CA THR A 126 5.20 15.27 -12.54
C THR A 126 4.19 15.32 -13.68
N ASN A 127 3.06 14.63 -13.54
CA ASN A 127 1.95 14.72 -14.47
C ASN A 127 1.04 15.92 -14.21
N MET A 128 1.04 16.47 -12.98
CA MET A 128 0.11 17.53 -12.54
C MET A 128 0.43 18.90 -13.13
N GLN A 129 -0.59 19.70 -13.27
CA GLN A 129 -0.56 21.10 -13.68
C GLN A 129 -1.22 21.99 -12.60
N ASP A 130 -1.17 23.29 -12.79
CA ASP A 130 -1.69 24.26 -11.80
C ASP A 130 -3.19 24.09 -11.51
N HIS A 131 -4.00 23.73 -12.52
CA HIS A 131 -5.45 23.58 -12.34
C HIS A 131 -5.82 22.35 -11.48
N GLU A 132 -5.03 21.26 -11.51
CA GLU A 132 -5.26 20.10 -10.64
C GLU A 132 -4.91 20.43 -9.19
N ILE A 133 -3.85 21.21 -8.97
CA ILE A 133 -3.53 21.73 -7.63
C ILE A 133 -4.64 22.66 -7.13
N ASP A 134 -5.17 23.56 -7.97
CA ASP A 134 -6.30 24.42 -7.62
C ASP A 134 -7.55 23.62 -7.27
N ARG A 135 -7.82 22.54 -8.02
CA ARG A 135 -8.93 21.61 -7.75
C ARG A 135 -8.78 20.96 -6.38
N ILE A 136 -7.61 20.38 -6.06
CA ILE A 136 -7.32 19.73 -4.78
C ILE A 136 -7.56 20.71 -3.62
N ILE A 137 -7.04 21.93 -3.73
CA ILE A 137 -7.19 22.97 -2.69
C ILE A 137 -8.67 23.38 -2.57
N LYS A 138 -9.35 23.66 -3.69
CA LYS A 138 -10.78 24.06 -3.71
C LYS A 138 -11.68 23.02 -3.05
N MET A 139 -11.41 21.75 -3.32
CA MET A 139 -12.22 20.64 -2.82
C MET A 139 -11.79 20.14 -1.44
N HIS A 140 -10.69 20.69 -0.88
CA HIS A 140 -10.07 20.22 0.37
C HIS A 140 -9.80 18.70 0.39
N ILE A 141 -9.34 18.16 -0.75
CA ILE A 141 -9.03 16.73 -0.86
C ILE A 141 -7.71 16.46 -0.13
N SER A 142 -7.81 15.81 1.05
CA SER A 142 -6.68 15.65 1.99
C SER A 142 -6.83 14.33 2.77
N PRO A 143 -5.71 13.64 3.11
CA PRO A 143 -4.33 13.92 2.74
C PRO A 143 -3.98 13.53 1.30
N ILE A 144 -2.85 14.06 0.78
CA ILE A 144 -2.23 13.61 -0.47
C ILE A 144 -0.90 12.91 -0.18
N ASN A 145 -0.63 11.80 -0.87
CA ASN A 145 0.59 11.02 -0.71
C ASN A 145 1.59 11.35 -1.83
N ILE A 146 2.76 11.88 -1.47
CA ILE A 146 3.73 12.41 -2.44
C ILE A 146 5.07 11.68 -2.34
N SER A 147 5.52 11.13 -3.47
CA SER A 147 6.86 10.61 -3.69
C SER A 147 7.84 11.77 -3.92
N VAL A 148 8.44 12.27 -2.83
CA VAL A 148 9.34 13.44 -2.86
C VAL A 148 10.75 13.05 -3.28
N HIS A 149 11.33 12.04 -2.65
CA HIS A 149 12.68 11.49 -2.79
C HIS A 149 13.82 12.47 -2.43
N THR A 150 13.72 13.73 -2.84
CA THR A 150 14.62 14.83 -2.48
C THR A 150 13.96 16.17 -2.79
N THR A 151 14.27 17.20 -2.00
CA THR A 151 13.85 18.59 -2.23
C THR A 151 14.83 19.36 -3.12
N ASN A 152 15.97 18.76 -3.48
CA ASN A 152 16.92 19.33 -4.43
C ASN A 152 16.38 19.21 -5.87
N PRO A 153 16.01 20.34 -6.55
CA PRO A 153 15.36 20.28 -7.85
C PRO A 153 16.23 19.61 -8.92
N GLN A 154 17.52 19.88 -8.93
CA GLN A 154 18.45 19.32 -9.92
C GLN A 154 18.64 17.80 -9.70
N LEU A 155 18.79 17.39 -8.45
CA LEU A 155 18.90 15.98 -8.12
C LEU A 155 17.60 15.24 -8.44
N ARG A 156 16.45 15.83 -8.14
CA ARG A 156 15.14 15.21 -8.41
C ARG A 156 14.93 15.01 -9.92
N VAL A 157 15.28 15.99 -10.77
CA VAL A 157 15.29 15.83 -12.23
C VAL A 157 16.12 14.63 -12.66
N ARG A 158 17.32 14.48 -12.09
CA ARG A 158 18.21 13.35 -12.38
C ARG A 158 17.62 12.02 -11.90
N MET A 159 17.06 11.98 -10.70
CA MET A 159 16.50 10.75 -10.10
C MET A 159 15.27 10.25 -10.84
N LEU A 160 14.36 11.15 -11.25
CA LEU A 160 13.14 10.83 -11.98
C LEU A 160 13.36 10.71 -13.49
N ALA A 161 14.52 11.13 -13.99
CA ALA A 161 14.81 11.30 -15.42
C ALA A 161 13.71 12.09 -16.16
N ASN A 162 13.16 13.11 -15.49
CA ASN A 162 12.07 13.96 -15.96
C ASN A 162 12.37 15.42 -15.64
N LYS A 163 12.37 16.28 -16.67
CA LYS A 163 12.67 17.73 -16.52
C LYS A 163 11.72 18.43 -15.55
N ARG A 164 10.45 18.00 -15.52
CA ARG A 164 9.45 18.56 -14.61
C ARG A 164 9.69 18.19 -13.13
N GLY A 165 10.50 17.14 -12.85
CA GLY A 165 10.74 16.65 -11.50
C GLY A 165 11.20 17.72 -10.50
N GLY A 166 12.01 18.70 -10.95
CA GLY A 166 12.43 19.82 -10.11
C GLY A 166 11.40 20.94 -10.04
N GLU A 167 10.69 21.21 -11.14
CA GLU A 167 9.72 22.31 -11.23
C GLU A 167 8.50 22.08 -10.32
N VAL A 168 7.97 20.86 -10.27
CA VAL A 168 6.78 20.53 -9.52
C VAL A 168 6.96 20.55 -8.00
N LEU A 169 8.18 20.65 -7.49
CA LEU A 169 8.42 20.87 -6.06
C LEU A 169 7.76 22.15 -5.53
N LYS A 170 7.51 23.14 -6.38
CA LYS A 170 6.75 24.35 -6.04
C LYS A 170 5.32 24.05 -5.55
N TYR A 171 4.78 22.89 -5.88
CA TYR A 171 3.42 22.50 -5.48
C TYR A 171 3.32 22.08 -4.01
N LEU A 172 4.41 21.59 -3.41
CA LEU A 172 4.42 21.20 -1.99
C LEU A 172 4.00 22.37 -1.07
N PRO A 173 4.73 23.53 -1.05
CA PRO A 173 4.31 24.66 -0.22
C PRO A 173 2.92 25.16 -0.59
N ARG A 174 2.54 25.16 -1.87
CA ARG A 174 1.21 25.61 -2.32
C ARG A 174 0.07 24.74 -1.77
N LEU A 175 0.24 23.42 -1.74
CA LEU A 175 -0.72 22.49 -1.12
C LEU A 175 -0.84 22.75 0.38
N VAL A 176 0.30 22.87 1.07
CA VAL A 176 0.38 23.15 2.50
C VAL A 176 -0.27 24.49 2.86
N GLU A 177 0.01 25.57 2.12
CA GLU A 177 -0.62 26.89 2.27
C GLU A 177 -2.13 26.83 1.98
N GLY A 178 -2.56 25.94 1.09
CA GLY A 178 -3.96 25.64 0.80
C GLY A 178 -4.66 24.78 1.85
N GLY A 179 -3.98 24.39 2.93
CA GLY A 179 -4.55 23.58 4.01
C GLY A 179 -4.62 22.08 3.73
N ILE A 180 -3.86 21.59 2.74
CA ILE A 180 -3.83 20.17 2.37
C ILE A 180 -2.74 19.46 3.15
N ALA A 181 -3.11 18.40 3.87
CA ALA A 181 -2.16 17.52 4.56
C ALA A 181 -1.38 16.66 3.55
N VAL A 182 -0.09 16.46 3.82
CA VAL A 182 0.82 15.75 2.91
C VAL A 182 1.53 14.63 3.64
N ASN A 183 1.50 13.42 3.08
CA ASN A 183 2.35 12.31 3.47
C ASN A 183 3.49 12.16 2.44
N CYS A 184 4.72 12.09 2.92
CA CYS A 184 5.90 12.06 2.05
C CYS A 184 6.57 10.69 2.05
N GLN A 185 6.96 10.23 0.87
CA GLN A 185 7.81 9.05 0.69
C GLN A 185 9.15 9.43 0.10
N LEU A 186 10.23 8.89 0.67
CA LEU A 186 11.61 9.04 0.21
C LEU A 186 12.15 7.66 -0.17
N VAL A 187 12.25 7.34 -1.46
CA VAL A 187 13.00 6.17 -1.91
C VAL A 187 14.48 6.54 -1.92
N LEU A 188 15.26 5.94 -1.02
CA LEU A 188 16.68 6.25 -0.88
C LEU A 188 17.55 5.36 -1.77
N CYS A 189 18.43 6.00 -2.52
CA CYS A 189 19.42 5.39 -3.39
C CYS A 189 20.82 5.69 -2.82
N ARG A 190 21.56 4.65 -2.44
CA ARG A 190 22.87 4.76 -1.77
C ARG A 190 23.85 5.62 -2.54
N GLY A 191 24.39 6.64 -1.89
CA GLY A 191 25.33 7.60 -2.45
C GLY A 191 24.71 8.62 -3.40
N ILE A 192 23.38 8.78 -3.40
CA ILE A 192 22.66 9.70 -4.29
C ILE A 192 21.82 10.71 -3.50
N ASN A 193 20.85 10.26 -2.73
CA ASN A 193 19.96 11.11 -1.93
C ASN A 193 19.93 10.71 -0.45
N ASP A 194 20.96 10.02 0.03
CA ASP A 194 21.24 9.75 1.44
C ASP A 194 22.22 10.78 2.04
N GLY A 195 22.70 10.56 3.26
CA GLY A 195 23.65 11.43 3.95
C GLY A 195 23.19 12.89 4.04
N ASP A 196 24.03 13.82 3.58
CA ASP A 196 23.73 15.26 3.65
C ASP A 196 22.51 15.68 2.82
N GLU A 197 22.25 14.98 1.70
CA GLU A 197 21.08 15.25 0.88
C GLU A 197 19.78 14.81 1.57
N LEU A 198 19.82 13.71 2.32
CA LEU A 198 18.71 13.30 3.18
C LEU A 198 18.47 14.32 4.30
N ARG A 199 19.52 14.77 5.00
CA ARG A 199 19.41 15.81 6.03
C ARG A 199 18.79 17.10 5.49
N ARG A 200 19.22 17.54 4.32
CA ARG A 200 18.63 18.69 3.62
C ARG A 200 17.15 18.48 3.36
N THR A 201 16.79 17.34 2.75
CA THR A 201 15.41 17.04 2.40
C THR A 201 14.50 17.00 3.63
N LEU A 202 14.96 16.40 4.73
CA LEU A 202 14.21 16.36 5.99
C LEU A 202 14.05 17.76 6.59
N SER A 203 15.09 18.59 6.56
CA SER A 203 15.02 19.98 7.03
C SER A 203 13.99 20.78 6.25
N ASP A 204 14.03 20.71 4.90
CA ASP A 204 13.11 21.45 4.04
C ASP A 204 11.63 20.99 4.27
N LEU A 205 11.39 19.69 4.45
CA LEU A 205 10.06 19.16 4.70
C LEU A 205 9.51 19.51 6.10
N LEU A 206 10.39 19.60 7.09
CA LEU A 206 9.99 20.01 8.45
C LEU A 206 9.49 21.44 8.52
N GLU A 207 9.99 22.34 7.66
CA GLU A 207 9.50 23.73 7.58
C GLU A 207 8.02 23.80 7.13
N LEU A 208 7.48 22.71 6.56
CA LEU A 208 6.10 22.59 6.13
C LEU A 208 5.17 21.96 7.18
N THR A 209 5.70 21.62 8.37
CA THR A 209 4.90 21.11 9.50
C THR A 209 4.01 22.23 10.05
N PRO A 210 2.73 21.97 10.44
CA PRO A 210 2.13 20.64 10.69
C PRO A 210 1.43 19.98 9.48
N MET A 211 1.40 20.59 8.31
CA MET A 211 0.67 20.05 7.17
C MET A 211 1.41 18.86 6.53
N VAL A 212 2.74 18.78 6.60
CA VAL A 212 3.45 17.51 6.40
C VAL A 212 3.23 16.66 7.65
N GLN A 213 2.40 15.63 7.51
CA GLN A 213 1.93 14.79 8.62
C GLN A 213 2.81 13.56 8.85
N SER A 214 3.44 13.06 7.79
CA SER A 214 4.34 11.91 7.90
C SER A 214 5.37 11.87 6.77
N ILE A 215 6.56 11.36 7.08
CA ILE A 215 7.68 11.18 6.15
C ILE A 215 8.24 9.76 6.35
N ALA A 216 8.12 8.90 5.35
CA ALA A 216 8.72 7.57 5.34
C ALA A 216 9.92 7.51 4.41
N ALA A 217 11.02 6.92 4.86
CA ALA A 217 12.14 6.56 4.00
C ALA A 217 12.21 5.05 3.80
N VAL A 218 12.28 4.63 2.52
CA VAL A 218 12.40 3.23 2.13
C VAL A 218 13.66 3.02 1.29
N PRO A 219 14.37 1.88 1.40
CA PRO A 219 15.52 1.62 0.54
C PRO A 219 15.07 1.28 -0.87
N CYS A 220 15.87 1.67 -1.87
CA CYS A 220 15.65 1.25 -3.24
C CYS A 220 15.75 -0.27 -3.35
N GLY A 221 14.67 -0.92 -3.83
CA GLY A 221 14.67 -2.32 -4.20
C GLY A 221 15.50 -2.56 -5.45
N VAL A 222 16.32 -3.62 -5.45
CA VAL A 222 17.20 -3.97 -6.56
C VAL A 222 16.95 -5.44 -6.93
N THR A 223 16.51 -5.68 -8.18
CA THR A 223 16.34 -7.03 -8.75
C THR A 223 17.51 -7.39 -9.67
N ASP A 224 17.55 -8.64 -10.14
CA ASP A 224 18.54 -9.08 -11.13
C ASP A 224 18.23 -8.56 -12.56
N TYR A 225 17.06 -7.99 -12.80
CA TYR A 225 16.60 -7.50 -14.12
C TYR A 225 16.97 -6.02 -14.38
N ARG A 226 18.21 -5.64 -14.06
CA ARG A 226 18.68 -4.24 -14.16
C ARG A 226 19.80 -3.99 -15.16
N GLU A 227 20.08 -4.89 -16.08
CA GLU A 227 21.22 -4.80 -17.01
C GLU A 227 21.28 -3.47 -17.79
N LYS A 228 20.11 -2.91 -18.16
CA LYS A 228 19.99 -1.67 -18.95
C LYS A 228 19.61 -0.44 -18.11
N LEU A 229 19.49 -0.61 -16.80
CA LEU A 229 19.06 0.45 -15.89
C LEU A 229 20.26 1.05 -15.16
N PHE A 230 20.05 2.20 -14.54
CA PHE A 230 21.05 2.85 -13.69
C PHE A 230 21.56 1.88 -12.62
N LYS A 231 22.89 1.74 -12.54
CA LYS A 231 23.51 0.81 -11.58
C LYS A 231 23.32 1.32 -10.15
N GLN A 232 22.52 0.59 -9.38
CA GLN A 232 22.29 0.84 -7.95
C GLN A 232 23.25 0.00 -7.10
N THR A 233 23.70 0.59 -5.99
CA THR A 233 24.45 -0.14 -4.97
C THR A 233 23.51 -0.39 -3.79
N PRO A 234 23.21 -1.65 -3.45
CA PRO A 234 22.37 -1.97 -2.29
C PRO A 234 22.96 -1.43 -0.99
N TYR A 235 22.10 -1.11 -0.04
CA TYR A 235 22.52 -0.78 1.32
C TYR A 235 22.99 -2.05 2.06
N ASP A 236 24.07 -1.89 2.79
CA ASP A 236 24.59 -2.90 3.75
C ASP A 236 24.20 -2.50 5.19
N ALA A 237 24.61 -3.32 6.17
CA ALA A 237 24.27 -3.10 7.57
C ALA A 237 24.75 -1.73 8.09
N LYS A 238 25.97 -1.32 7.73
CA LYS A 238 26.55 -0.04 8.16
C LYS A 238 25.81 1.15 7.58
N THR A 239 25.61 1.18 6.27
CA THR A 239 24.94 2.29 5.58
C THR A 239 23.45 2.35 5.90
N SER A 240 22.82 1.21 6.20
CA SER A 240 21.44 1.21 6.73
C SER A 240 21.37 1.82 8.12
N ALA A 241 22.33 1.53 8.99
CA ALA A 241 22.41 2.13 10.33
C ALA A 241 22.61 3.66 10.26
N GLU A 242 23.42 4.15 9.33
CA GLU A 242 23.60 5.59 9.10
C GLU A 242 22.30 6.30 8.68
N VAL A 243 21.47 5.65 7.85
CA VAL A 243 20.13 6.18 7.51
C VAL A 243 19.22 6.21 8.71
N ILE A 244 19.18 5.14 9.51
CA ILE A 244 18.37 5.08 10.74
C ILE A 244 18.76 6.23 11.67
N ASP A 245 20.08 6.42 11.91
CA ASP A 245 20.58 7.46 12.82
C ASP A 245 20.11 8.87 12.39
N ILE A 246 20.15 9.17 11.07
CA ILE A 246 19.66 10.44 10.53
C ILE A 246 18.14 10.58 10.74
N MET A 247 17.38 9.56 10.37
CA MET A 247 15.93 9.60 10.44
C MET A 247 15.42 9.70 11.89
N GLU A 248 16.07 8.99 12.82
CA GLU A 248 15.72 9.05 14.25
C GLU A 248 16.09 10.41 14.86
N GLU A 249 17.27 10.96 14.53
CA GLU A 249 17.69 12.31 14.97
C GLU A 249 16.63 13.37 14.59
N PHE A 250 16.20 13.39 13.33
CA PHE A 250 15.18 14.33 12.85
C PHE A 250 13.78 14.03 13.41
N GLY A 251 13.44 12.75 13.60
CA GLY A 251 12.17 12.35 14.21
C GLY A 251 12.08 12.77 15.67
N ASP A 252 13.17 12.63 16.44
CA ASP A 252 13.25 13.07 17.83
C ASP A 252 13.20 14.60 17.95
N GLU A 253 13.87 15.30 17.04
CA GLU A 253 13.81 16.76 16.95
C GLU A 253 12.39 17.23 16.65
N CYS A 254 11.71 16.60 15.68
CA CYS A 254 10.32 16.90 15.36
C CYS A 254 9.40 16.68 16.57
N LYS A 255 9.55 15.55 17.26
CA LYS A 255 8.76 15.26 18.48
C LYS A 255 8.99 16.29 19.58
N ARG A 256 10.22 16.75 19.76
CA ARG A 256 10.52 17.83 20.75
C ARG A 256 9.91 19.18 20.37
N ARG A 257 9.90 19.55 19.07
CA ARG A 257 9.40 20.84 18.58
C ARG A 257 7.88 20.89 18.44
N HIS A 258 7.29 19.81 17.96
CA HIS A 258 5.88 19.76 17.51
C HIS A 258 5.01 18.79 18.33
N GLY A 259 5.60 18.05 19.27
CA GLY A 259 4.87 17.11 20.13
C GLY A 259 4.52 15.75 19.46
N LYS A 260 4.78 15.59 18.18
CA LYS A 260 4.54 14.35 17.42
C LYS A 260 5.78 13.98 16.59
N ARG A 261 6.08 12.69 16.49
CA ARG A 261 7.04 12.15 15.53
C ARG A 261 6.33 11.99 14.18
N ILE A 262 6.92 12.50 13.13
CA ILE A 262 6.38 12.34 11.76
C ILE A 262 7.42 11.74 10.79
N ILE A 263 8.64 11.44 11.25
CA ILE A 263 9.74 10.96 10.41
C ILE A 263 10.10 9.55 10.84
N TYR A 264 10.05 8.61 9.88
CA TYR A 264 10.20 7.20 10.15
C TYR A 264 11.05 6.50 9.08
N PRO A 265 12.11 5.76 9.46
CA PRO A 265 12.69 4.75 8.60
C PRO A 265 11.75 3.54 8.52
N SER A 266 11.63 2.89 7.35
CA SER A 266 10.87 1.64 7.23
C SER A 266 11.53 0.49 8.02
N ASP A 267 10.76 -0.54 8.32
CA ASP A 267 11.22 -1.72 9.07
C ASP A 267 12.41 -2.39 8.37
N GLU A 268 12.47 -2.32 7.04
CA GLU A 268 13.57 -2.89 6.24
C GLU A 268 14.95 -2.32 6.62
N TRP A 269 15.03 -1.06 7.02
CA TRP A 269 16.28 -0.46 7.47
C TRP A 269 16.80 -1.12 8.74
N TYR A 270 15.92 -1.34 9.73
CA TYR A 270 16.28 -2.01 10.99
C TYR A 270 16.75 -3.44 10.75
N LEU A 271 16.03 -4.18 9.88
CA LEU A 271 16.40 -5.55 9.53
C LEU A 271 17.76 -5.62 8.83
N LYS A 272 18.02 -4.73 7.88
CA LYS A 272 19.32 -4.65 7.17
C LYS A 272 20.47 -4.26 8.11
N ALA A 273 20.21 -3.34 9.03
CA ALA A 273 21.19 -2.88 10.01
C ALA A 273 21.44 -3.91 11.15
N GLY A 274 20.59 -4.93 11.27
CA GLY A 274 20.60 -5.85 12.40
C GLY A 274 20.19 -5.18 13.72
N ARG A 275 19.41 -4.10 13.65
CA ARG A 275 18.87 -3.38 14.82
C ARG A 275 17.47 -3.91 15.19
N PRO A 276 17.09 -3.89 16.47
CA PRO A 276 15.74 -4.25 16.88
C PRO A 276 14.72 -3.27 16.28
N ILE A 277 13.54 -3.80 15.91
CA ILE A 277 12.39 -2.98 15.53
C ILE A 277 11.94 -2.14 16.74
N PRO A 278 11.74 -0.83 16.61
CA PRO A 278 11.29 0.03 17.71
C PRO A 278 10.02 -0.44 18.41
N PRO A 279 9.78 0.00 19.65
CA PRO A 279 8.54 -0.30 20.36
C PRO A 279 7.34 0.43 19.74
N GLU A 280 6.13 0.04 20.13
CA GLU A 280 4.88 0.53 19.53
C GLU A 280 4.73 2.06 19.65
N GLU A 281 5.12 2.62 20.78
CA GLU A 281 5.03 4.05 21.05
C GLU A 281 5.92 4.93 20.17
N PHE A 282 6.88 4.32 19.45
CA PHE A 282 7.71 5.01 18.46
C PHE A 282 6.92 5.41 17.23
N TYR A 283 5.92 4.61 16.84
CA TYR A 283 5.20 4.74 15.57
C TYR A 283 3.95 5.62 15.64
N GLU A 284 3.61 6.17 16.82
CA GLU A 284 2.42 7.01 17.03
C GLU A 284 1.16 6.32 16.50
N ASP A 285 0.53 6.87 15.45
CA ASP A 285 -0.71 6.36 14.84
C ASP A 285 -0.47 5.34 13.69
N PHE A 286 0.77 4.91 13.42
CA PHE A 286 1.14 4.02 12.31
C PHE A 286 0.76 4.57 10.91
N ASP A 287 0.90 5.86 10.68
CA ASP A 287 0.47 6.57 9.47
C ASP A 287 1.13 6.09 8.16
N GLN A 288 2.18 5.26 8.21
CA GLN A 288 3.00 4.88 7.06
C GLN A 288 3.13 3.34 6.88
N LEU A 289 2.13 2.57 7.31
CA LEU A 289 2.15 1.10 7.22
C LEU A 289 2.38 0.61 5.79
N GLU A 290 1.81 1.26 4.78
CA GLU A 290 1.98 0.88 3.37
C GLU A 290 3.41 1.05 2.86
N ASN A 291 4.20 1.91 3.50
CA ASN A 291 5.63 2.05 3.27
C ASN A 291 6.48 1.09 4.14
N GLY A 292 5.85 0.14 4.82
CA GLY A 292 6.53 -0.82 5.68
C GLY A 292 7.10 -0.19 6.95
N VAL A 293 6.50 0.88 7.47
CA VAL A 293 6.87 1.54 8.72
C VAL A 293 6.03 0.99 9.87
N GLY A 294 6.65 0.31 10.82
CA GLY A 294 5.98 -0.26 11.99
C GLY A 294 5.10 -1.48 11.71
N MET A 295 5.06 -1.96 10.49
CA MET A 295 4.24 -3.12 10.10
C MET A 295 4.61 -4.37 10.90
N MET A 296 5.91 -4.62 11.09
CA MET A 296 6.40 -5.76 11.88
C MET A 296 6.07 -5.61 13.36
N ARG A 297 6.13 -4.40 13.90
CA ARG A 297 5.74 -4.12 15.29
C ARG A 297 4.26 -4.35 15.50
N LEU A 298 3.42 -3.75 14.65
CA LEU A 298 1.97 -3.90 14.73
C LEU A 298 1.56 -5.38 14.64
N TYR A 299 2.10 -6.10 13.67
CA TYR A 299 1.88 -7.55 13.53
C TYR A 299 2.23 -8.31 14.82
N ALA A 300 3.41 -8.04 15.40
CA ALA A 300 3.84 -8.72 16.63
C ALA A 300 2.93 -8.38 17.83
N SER A 301 2.59 -7.10 18.00
CA SER A 301 1.70 -6.64 19.07
C SER A 301 0.31 -7.29 19.00
N GLU A 302 -0.29 -7.29 17.80
CA GLU A 302 -1.60 -7.93 17.57
C GLU A 302 -1.55 -9.46 17.78
N PHE A 303 -0.48 -10.10 17.30
CA PHE A 303 -0.30 -11.55 17.46
C PHE A 303 -0.21 -11.93 18.94
N LEU A 304 0.62 -11.25 19.71
CA LEU A 304 0.79 -11.51 21.14
C LEU A 304 -0.49 -11.18 21.94
N ALA A 305 -1.14 -10.08 21.65
CA ALA A 305 -2.42 -9.72 22.28
C ALA A 305 -3.53 -10.75 22.01
N GLU A 306 -3.54 -11.40 20.85
CA GLU A 306 -4.49 -12.48 20.58
C GLU A 306 -4.13 -13.75 21.38
N LEU A 307 -2.84 -14.06 21.57
CA LEU A 307 -2.42 -15.20 22.38
C LEU A 307 -2.76 -15.06 23.86
N GLU A 308 -2.86 -13.85 24.40
CA GLU A 308 -3.29 -13.60 25.78
C GLU A 308 -4.78 -13.94 26.03
N LYS A 309 -5.58 -14.04 24.97
CA LYS A 309 -6.98 -14.42 25.07
C LYS A 309 -7.10 -15.93 25.28
N PRO A 310 -8.11 -16.41 26.04
CA PRO A 310 -8.29 -17.84 26.26
C PRO A 310 -8.79 -18.55 25.00
N HIS A 311 -8.04 -19.50 24.48
CA HIS A 311 -8.41 -20.33 23.34
C HIS A 311 -8.54 -21.80 23.76
N ARG A 312 -9.59 -22.49 23.28
CA ARG A 312 -9.75 -23.94 23.48
C ARG A 312 -9.24 -24.67 22.24
N ILE A 313 -8.16 -25.43 22.41
CA ILE A 313 -7.56 -26.24 21.36
C ILE A 313 -7.96 -27.68 21.53
N TYR A 314 -8.42 -28.32 20.46
CA TYR A 314 -8.81 -29.74 20.46
C TYR A 314 -7.87 -30.52 19.54
N GLY A 315 -7.13 -31.45 20.09
CA GLY A 315 -6.16 -32.28 19.36
C GLY A 315 -4.88 -31.55 18.99
N THR A 316 -3.92 -32.27 18.42
CA THR A 316 -2.67 -31.70 17.91
C THR A 316 -2.88 -31.10 16.53
N LYS A 317 -2.32 -29.95 16.28
CA LYS A 317 -2.35 -29.24 15.00
C LYS A 317 -0.94 -29.08 14.48
N LYS A 318 -0.74 -29.42 13.22
CA LYS A 318 0.54 -29.24 12.53
C LYS A 318 0.33 -28.46 11.23
N MET A 319 1.15 -27.45 11.00
CA MET A 319 1.13 -26.62 9.80
C MET A 319 2.54 -26.23 9.40
N ASP A 320 2.82 -26.26 8.12
CA ASP A 320 3.97 -25.58 7.54
C ASP A 320 3.56 -24.17 7.12
N VAL A 321 4.38 -23.16 7.34
CA VAL A 321 4.13 -21.76 6.93
C VAL A 321 5.32 -21.25 6.14
N VAL A 322 5.06 -20.57 5.01
CA VAL A 322 6.10 -19.92 4.21
C VAL A 322 6.17 -18.43 4.53
N THR A 323 7.38 -17.87 4.47
CA THR A 323 7.60 -16.42 4.59
C THR A 323 8.86 -16.00 3.85
N GLY A 324 9.02 -14.70 3.56
CA GLY A 324 10.24 -14.13 2.99
C GLY A 324 11.39 -14.06 4.00
N GLU A 325 12.62 -13.87 3.49
CA GLU A 325 13.83 -13.84 4.32
C GLU A 325 13.77 -12.75 5.41
N MET A 326 13.26 -11.57 5.09
CA MET A 326 13.22 -10.43 6.02
C MET A 326 12.25 -10.66 7.18
N ALA A 327 11.06 -11.18 6.93
CA ALA A 327 10.06 -11.42 7.97
C ALA A 327 10.35 -12.70 8.79
N SER A 328 11.16 -13.62 8.27
CA SER A 328 11.37 -14.94 8.86
C SER A 328 11.81 -14.93 10.34
N PRO A 329 12.73 -14.05 10.78
CA PRO A 329 13.12 -14.03 12.21
C PRO A 329 11.93 -13.72 13.12
N LEU A 330 11.11 -12.72 12.77
CA LEU A 330 9.93 -12.36 13.55
C LEU A 330 8.89 -13.47 13.54
N ILE A 331 8.56 -14.01 12.35
CA ILE A 331 7.57 -15.09 12.24
C ILE A 331 8.00 -16.31 13.07
N ARG A 332 9.29 -16.69 13.04
CA ARG A 332 9.79 -17.77 13.90
C ARG A 332 9.63 -17.47 15.38
N GLN A 333 9.90 -16.23 15.80
CA GLN A 333 9.69 -15.80 17.19
C GLN A 333 8.21 -15.91 17.59
N MET A 334 7.27 -15.45 16.74
CA MET A 334 5.83 -15.54 17.00
C MET A 334 5.36 -17.00 17.06
N MET A 335 5.84 -17.86 16.16
CA MET A 335 5.50 -19.28 16.18
C MET A 335 6.08 -20.02 17.42
N ALA A 336 7.27 -19.63 17.89
CA ALA A 336 7.83 -20.14 19.13
C ALA A 336 7.00 -19.74 20.35
N GLU A 337 6.53 -18.49 20.39
CA GLU A 337 5.64 -17.99 21.45
C GLU A 337 4.27 -18.67 21.41
N LEU A 338 3.69 -18.87 20.23
CA LEU A 338 2.46 -19.64 20.02
C LEU A 338 2.63 -21.06 20.59
N HIS A 339 3.71 -21.75 20.23
CA HIS A 339 3.97 -23.12 20.71
C HIS A 339 4.20 -23.16 22.23
N ARG A 340 4.86 -22.15 22.79
CA ARG A 340 5.09 -22.05 24.25
C ARG A 340 3.78 -21.99 25.02
N GLN A 341 2.78 -21.23 24.52
CA GLN A 341 1.47 -21.07 25.17
C GLN A 341 0.52 -22.21 24.80
N TYR A 342 0.60 -22.71 23.58
CA TYR A 342 -0.25 -23.77 23.05
C TYR A 342 0.60 -24.93 22.47
N PRO A 343 1.19 -25.81 23.31
CA PRO A 343 2.12 -26.86 22.85
C PRO A 343 1.51 -27.87 21.87
N MET A 344 0.17 -27.90 21.77
CA MET A 344 -0.53 -28.75 20.80
C MET A 344 -0.56 -28.15 19.37
N VAL A 345 -0.10 -26.92 19.19
CA VAL A 345 0.01 -26.24 17.89
C VAL A 345 1.49 -26.22 17.49
N GLU A 346 1.82 -26.98 16.47
CA GLU A 346 3.19 -27.10 15.92
C GLU A 346 3.23 -26.41 14.55
N VAL A 347 3.99 -25.33 14.41
CA VAL A 347 4.16 -24.61 13.14
C VAL A 347 5.62 -24.66 12.71
N THR A 348 5.87 -25.21 11.52
CA THR A 348 7.19 -25.23 10.89
C THR A 348 7.30 -24.06 9.92
N VAL A 349 8.24 -23.14 10.15
CA VAL A 349 8.44 -21.97 9.29
C VAL A 349 9.49 -22.23 8.22
N HIS A 350 9.11 -22.14 6.96
CA HIS A 350 9.96 -22.23 5.79
C HIS A 350 10.32 -20.82 5.30
N THR A 351 11.59 -20.48 5.40
CA THR A 351 12.12 -19.21 4.87
C THR A 351 12.37 -19.37 3.39
N ILE A 352 11.70 -18.57 2.56
CA ILE A 352 11.83 -18.62 1.11
C ILE A 352 12.74 -17.49 0.64
N LYS A 353 13.83 -17.87 0.00
CA LYS A 353 14.71 -16.93 -0.70
C LYS A 353 14.09 -16.57 -2.03
N ASN A 354 13.94 -15.27 -2.29
CA ASN A 354 13.42 -14.79 -3.55
C ASN A 354 14.48 -14.91 -4.66
N LYS A 355 14.35 -15.95 -5.51
CA LYS A 355 15.19 -16.17 -6.67
C LYS A 355 14.54 -15.69 -7.96
N PHE A 356 13.22 -15.51 -7.92
CA PHE A 356 12.44 -15.04 -9.07
C PHE A 356 12.81 -13.61 -9.45
N PHE A 357 12.85 -12.70 -8.47
CA PHE A 357 13.32 -11.34 -8.68
C PHE A 357 14.83 -11.22 -8.47
N GLY A 358 15.43 -12.04 -7.64
CA GLY A 358 16.85 -11.99 -7.30
C GLY A 358 17.26 -10.73 -6.54
N GLY A 359 18.51 -10.32 -6.72
CA GLY A 359 19.05 -9.10 -6.13
C GLY A 359 19.01 -9.10 -4.60
N ASN A 360 18.43 -8.01 -4.03
CA ASN A 360 18.25 -7.85 -2.59
C ASN A 360 16.78 -7.93 -2.15
N VAL A 361 15.92 -8.53 -2.96
CA VAL A 361 14.49 -8.66 -2.68
C VAL A 361 14.26 -9.76 -1.65
N GLY A 362 13.86 -9.39 -0.42
CA GLY A 362 13.64 -10.33 0.68
C GLY A 362 12.28 -10.19 1.39
N VAL A 363 11.43 -9.26 0.93
CA VAL A 363 10.11 -9.02 1.51
C VAL A 363 9.14 -10.15 1.20
N ALA A 364 8.26 -10.48 2.13
CA ALA A 364 7.32 -11.60 1.99
C ALA A 364 6.34 -11.40 0.81
N GLY A 365 5.83 -10.19 0.59
CA GLY A 365 4.86 -9.90 -0.46
C GLY A 365 5.35 -10.11 -1.90
N LEU A 366 6.66 -10.23 -2.11
CA LEU A 366 7.24 -10.50 -3.42
C LEU A 366 7.68 -11.96 -3.63
N VAL A 367 7.41 -12.84 -2.66
CA VAL A 367 7.67 -14.29 -2.79
C VAL A 367 6.70 -14.88 -3.80
N THR A 368 7.22 -15.67 -4.75
CA THR A 368 6.45 -16.31 -5.81
C THR A 368 6.17 -17.79 -5.53
N ALA A 369 5.14 -18.35 -6.18
CA ALA A 369 4.87 -19.78 -6.06
C ALA A 369 6.00 -20.63 -6.64
N THR A 370 6.68 -20.20 -7.70
CA THR A 370 7.87 -20.86 -8.25
C THR A 370 8.94 -21.04 -7.20
N ASP A 371 9.24 -20.01 -6.41
CA ASP A 371 10.23 -20.06 -5.35
C ASP A 371 9.79 -20.96 -4.19
N ILE A 372 8.51 -20.95 -3.84
CA ILE A 372 7.95 -21.83 -2.81
C ILE A 372 8.08 -23.30 -3.25
N ILE A 373 7.65 -23.65 -4.45
CA ILE A 373 7.72 -25.01 -4.99
C ILE A 373 9.17 -25.49 -4.96
N ALA A 374 10.09 -24.75 -5.55
CA ALA A 374 11.50 -25.15 -5.66
C ALA A 374 12.20 -25.35 -4.30
N GLN A 375 11.74 -24.66 -3.24
CA GLN A 375 12.40 -24.69 -1.94
C GLN A 375 11.67 -25.56 -0.91
N CYS A 376 10.37 -25.84 -1.11
CA CYS A 376 9.55 -26.62 -0.18
C CYS A 376 9.26 -28.05 -0.64
N GLU A 377 9.42 -28.37 -1.94
CA GLU A 377 9.16 -29.72 -2.46
C GLU A 377 9.95 -30.79 -1.68
N GLY A 378 9.24 -31.79 -1.17
CA GLY A 378 9.80 -32.87 -0.35
C GLY A 378 10.28 -32.48 1.07
N LYS A 379 10.04 -31.23 1.51
CA LYS A 379 10.49 -30.73 2.84
C LYS A 379 9.32 -30.38 3.79
N LEU A 380 8.09 -30.37 3.29
CA LEU A 380 6.93 -30.11 4.12
C LEU A 380 6.72 -31.23 5.13
N THR A 381 6.45 -30.86 6.38
CA THR A 381 6.30 -31.78 7.51
C THR A 381 4.86 -32.07 7.86
N SER A 382 3.95 -31.27 7.36
CA SER A 382 2.50 -31.38 7.55
C SER A 382 1.77 -31.52 6.23
N GLY A 383 0.51 -31.91 6.28
CA GLY A 383 -0.37 -31.94 5.09
C GLY A 383 -0.99 -30.59 4.73
N THR A 384 -0.63 -29.52 5.44
CA THR A 384 -1.20 -28.16 5.26
C THR A 384 -0.10 -27.11 5.21
N LEU A 385 -0.12 -26.30 4.17
CA LEU A 385 0.78 -25.16 3.98
C LEU A 385 0.02 -23.84 4.15
N GLY A 386 0.42 -23.04 5.13
CA GLY A 386 -0.03 -21.66 5.31
C GLY A 386 0.74 -20.71 4.40
N VAL A 387 0.01 -19.93 3.61
CA VAL A 387 0.55 -18.92 2.71
C VAL A 387 0.01 -17.55 3.14
N PRO A 388 0.85 -16.58 3.53
CA PRO A 388 0.41 -15.24 3.87
C PRO A 388 -0.32 -14.56 2.70
N ALA A 389 -1.47 -13.95 2.96
CA ALA A 389 -2.29 -13.27 1.94
C ALA A 389 -1.55 -12.15 1.20
N VAL A 390 -0.50 -11.57 1.81
CA VAL A 390 0.34 -10.55 1.18
C VAL A 390 1.13 -11.06 -0.04
N MET A 391 1.30 -12.39 -0.20
CA MET A 391 1.95 -13.00 -1.37
C MET A 391 1.03 -13.09 -2.59
N LEU A 392 -0.25 -12.80 -2.42
CA LEU A 392 -1.30 -13.02 -3.41
C LEU A 392 -1.86 -11.67 -3.87
N ARG A 393 -2.44 -11.65 -5.06
CA ARG A 393 -3.24 -10.51 -5.53
C ARG A 393 -4.48 -10.30 -4.63
N GLU A 394 -5.22 -9.22 -4.88
CA GLU A 394 -6.36 -8.82 -4.02
C GLU A 394 -7.39 -9.94 -3.83
N GLU A 395 -7.71 -10.70 -4.87
CA GLU A 395 -8.64 -11.83 -4.84
C GLU A 395 -8.12 -13.05 -4.04
N LYS A 396 -6.88 -12.99 -3.57
CA LYS A 396 -6.22 -14.02 -2.74
C LYS A 396 -6.15 -15.41 -3.36
N ASP A 397 -6.01 -15.50 -4.66
CA ASP A 397 -6.01 -16.75 -5.42
C ASP A 397 -4.76 -17.00 -6.29
N THR A 398 -3.99 -15.94 -6.60
CA THR A 398 -2.90 -15.99 -7.59
C THR A 398 -1.66 -15.23 -7.11
N PHE A 399 -0.49 -15.82 -7.29
CA PHE A 399 0.82 -15.20 -7.02
C PHE A 399 1.25 -14.23 -8.13
N LEU A 400 2.39 -13.56 -7.91
CA LEU A 400 2.95 -12.63 -8.89
C LEU A 400 3.40 -13.31 -10.20
N ASP A 401 3.80 -14.58 -10.13
CA ASP A 401 4.20 -15.42 -11.26
C ASP A 401 3.04 -16.18 -11.92
N ASP A 402 1.81 -15.71 -11.71
CA ASP A 402 0.55 -16.22 -12.27
C ASP A 402 0.20 -17.68 -11.91
N ILE A 403 0.92 -18.28 -10.97
CA ILE A 403 0.57 -19.59 -10.41
C ILE A 403 -0.55 -19.38 -9.38
N THR A 404 -1.61 -20.19 -9.48
CA THR A 404 -2.71 -20.15 -8.52
C THR A 404 -2.43 -20.98 -7.26
N ILE A 405 -3.19 -20.72 -6.19
CA ILE A 405 -3.15 -21.51 -4.95
C ILE A 405 -3.42 -22.99 -5.23
N ASP A 406 -4.39 -23.29 -6.09
CA ASP A 406 -4.73 -24.67 -6.43
C ASP A 406 -3.60 -25.38 -7.18
N GLN A 407 -2.91 -24.68 -8.08
CA GLN A 407 -1.72 -25.20 -8.77
C GLN A 407 -0.57 -25.44 -7.77
N LEU A 408 -0.35 -24.52 -6.82
CA LEU A 408 0.63 -24.70 -5.76
C LEU A 408 0.31 -25.93 -4.89
N ALA A 409 -0.97 -26.05 -4.46
CA ALA A 409 -1.44 -27.19 -3.67
C ALA A 409 -1.24 -28.53 -4.42
N GLN A 410 -1.57 -28.58 -5.70
CA GLN A 410 -1.39 -29.76 -6.55
C GLN A 410 0.10 -30.14 -6.70
N ARG A 411 0.96 -29.13 -6.93
CA ARG A 411 2.40 -29.36 -7.13
C ARG A 411 3.09 -29.90 -5.88
N LEU A 412 2.73 -29.38 -4.70
CA LEU A 412 3.31 -29.79 -3.42
C LEU A 412 2.59 -30.98 -2.77
N GLY A 413 1.43 -31.37 -3.28
CA GLY A 413 0.64 -32.47 -2.72
C GLY A 413 0.08 -32.19 -1.32
N VAL A 414 -0.20 -30.92 -0.99
CA VAL A 414 -0.70 -30.49 0.32
C VAL A 414 -1.93 -29.60 0.19
N LYS A 415 -2.70 -29.44 1.26
CA LYS A 415 -3.73 -28.40 1.35
C LYS A 415 -3.03 -27.05 1.54
N VAL A 416 -3.44 -26.02 0.81
CA VAL A 416 -3.00 -24.65 1.03
C VAL A 416 -4.08 -23.87 1.79
N GLU A 417 -3.67 -23.15 2.84
CA GLU A 417 -4.52 -22.22 3.58
C GLU A 417 -3.94 -20.81 3.47
N VAL A 418 -4.76 -19.84 3.06
CA VAL A 418 -4.36 -18.43 3.03
C VAL A 418 -4.46 -17.88 4.45
N LEU A 419 -3.33 -17.39 4.95
CA LEU A 419 -3.23 -16.77 6.27
C LEU A 419 -3.47 -15.26 6.16
N PRO A 420 -4.23 -14.66 7.09
CA PRO A 420 -4.43 -13.21 7.16
C PRO A 420 -3.09 -12.45 7.33
N THR A 421 -3.10 -11.16 6.98
CA THR A 421 -1.93 -10.28 7.11
C THR A 421 -1.82 -9.62 8.50
N SER A 422 -2.93 -9.48 9.23
CA SER A 422 -2.93 -8.97 10.59
C SER A 422 -2.45 -10.05 11.58
N GLY A 423 -1.58 -9.68 12.50
CA GLY A 423 -1.02 -10.64 13.47
C GLY A 423 -2.09 -11.31 14.33
N GLY A 424 -3.10 -10.57 14.76
CA GLY A 424 -4.20 -11.10 15.56
C GLY A 424 -5.08 -12.10 14.81
N ASP A 425 -5.38 -11.82 13.55
CA ASP A 425 -6.16 -12.73 12.72
C ASP A 425 -5.37 -13.98 12.34
N GLU A 426 -4.07 -13.85 12.07
CA GLU A 426 -3.20 -15.00 11.80
C GLU A 426 -3.09 -15.90 13.02
N ALA A 427 -2.84 -15.34 14.20
CA ALA A 427 -2.83 -16.12 15.46
C ALA A 427 -4.14 -16.89 15.65
N ARG A 428 -5.27 -16.21 15.42
CA ARG A 428 -6.61 -16.81 15.51
C ARG A 428 -6.83 -17.91 14.47
N ALA A 429 -6.36 -17.71 13.24
CA ALA A 429 -6.40 -18.73 12.18
C ALA A 429 -5.59 -19.97 12.55
N LEU A 430 -4.35 -19.79 13.02
CA LEU A 430 -3.48 -20.86 13.46
C LEU A 430 -4.07 -21.64 14.65
N LEU A 431 -4.72 -20.97 15.59
CA LEU A 431 -5.40 -21.60 16.71
C LEU A 431 -6.68 -22.35 16.30
N ARG A 432 -7.35 -21.95 15.22
CA ARG A 432 -8.57 -22.57 14.68
C ARG A 432 -8.32 -23.63 13.62
N SER A 433 -7.22 -23.56 12.87
CA SER A 433 -6.90 -24.48 11.77
C SER A 433 -6.87 -25.92 12.28
N GLY A 434 -7.62 -26.81 11.61
CA GLY A 434 -7.74 -28.23 12.00
C GLY A 434 -9.12 -28.67 12.51
N LEU A 435 -10.12 -27.79 12.64
CA LEU A 435 -11.49 -28.16 12.87
C LEU A 435 -12.17 -28.69 11.60
N HIS A 436 -11.75 -29.83 11.06
CA HIS A 436 -12.65 -30.68 10.32
C HIS A 436 -13.62 -31.33 11.32
N ILE A 437 -14.73 -30.66 11.63
CA ILE A 437 -15.89 -31.33 12.17
C ILE A 437 -16.38 -32.29 11.07
N ALA A 438 -15.99 -33.57 11.21
CA ALA A 438 -16.65 -34.63 10.49
C ALA A 438 -18.15 -34.51 10.84
N ARG A 439 -18.93 -33.91 9.94
CA ARG A 439 -20.38 -34.00 10.02
C ARG A 439 -20.70 -35.48 9.97
N ARG A 440 -20.86 -36.11 11.16
CA ARG A 440 -21.53 -37.41 11.25
C ARG A 440 -22.90 -37.24 10.60
N ARG A 441 -23.04 -37.74 9.39
CA ARG A 441 -24.33 -38.03 8.82
C ARG A 441 -25.01 -38.98 9.82
N ARG A 442 -25.97 -38.48 10.57
CA ARG A 442 -26.95 -39.37 11.22
C ARG A 442 -27.78 -39.97 10.08
N ALA A 443 -27.70 -41.29 10.00
CA ALA A 443 -28.61 -42.12 9.20
C ALA A 443 -30.05 -41.99 9.68
#